data_214b54fb1377c1309f03a8c822aea1b1
#
_entry.id   214b54fb1377c1309f03a8c822aea1b1
#
_cell.length_a   1.000
_cell.length_b   1.000
_cell.length_c   1.000
_cell.angle_alpha   90.00
_cell.angle_beta   90.00
_cell.angle_gamma   90.00
#
_symmetry.space_group_name_H-M   'P 1'
#
loop_
_entity.id
_entity.type
_entity.pdbx_description
1 polymer ?
#
loop_
_entity_poly.entity_id
_entity_poly.type
_entity_poly.pdbx_seq_one_letter_code
_entity_poly.pdbx_strand_id
1 'polypeptide(L)'
;MKLSKNDDIKLNIDSLTSEGSGIGRFDGFAVFVRGVVPGDEVVAHIIKCSKNYAIGVVKDIIKPSEFRIESDCPVSSKCGGCSFRNVSYDEELRYKKGRVQDALERIGKLDIEVEEIIGADKCSHYRNKAQYPVSICDGELFAGFYAYKSHRIICNDDCALQPKEFKAGLEAFRIWAEKANVTSYDENTGKGLLRHIYFRKGFATGEIMACAVINGTSIPERDLLVSLLREKLQGLKSVVININREKSNVILGKESKTIWGDDYIRDKLLGKTFVISPNSFYQINHDQCEKLYSKAMEYANLNKNETLLDLYCGVGTIGSVSYTHLRAHETCADL
;
A
#
# COMPACT_ATOMS: atom_id res chain seq x y z
N MET A 1 17.60 -23.16 28.00
CA MET A 1 18.59 -22.03 27.97
C MET A 1 17.81 -20.71 27.90
N LYS A 2 18.14 -19.69 28.72
CA LYS A 2 17.37 -18.45 28.71
C LYS A 2 17.88 -17.57 27.56
N LEU A 3 17.03 -17.33 26.57
CA LEU A 3 17.34 -16.50 25.41
C LEU A 3 17.56 -15.04 25.83
N SER A 4 18.62 -14.41 25.32
CA SER A 4 19.01 -13.04 25.62
C SER A 4 19.16 -12.18 24.37
N LYS A 5 19.12 -10.85 24.55
CA LYS A 5 19.45 -9.92 23.46
C LYS A 5 20.89 -10.14 23.00
N ASN A 6 21.12 -10.07 21.69
CA ASN A 6 22.37 -10.31 20.98
C ASN A 6 22.76 -11.79 20.83
N ASP A 7 21.93 -12.75 21.25
CA ASP A 7 22.16 -14.15 20.95
C ASP A 7 21.93 -14.42 19.45
N ASP A 8 22.75 -15.29 18.88
CA ASP A 8 22.55 -15.87 17.55
C ASP A 8 22.03 -17.30 17.73
N ILE A 9 20.84 -17.60 17.21
CA ILE A 9 20.20 -18.90 17.35
C ILE A 9 19.82 -19.49 16.01
N LYS A 10 19.90 -20.83 15.91
CA LYS A 10 19.31 -21.56 14.79
C LYS A 10 17.83 -21.74 15.04
N LEU A 11 17.03 -21.53 14.00
CA LEU A 11 15.59 -21.52 14.08
C LEU A 11 14.98 -22.05 12.79
N ASN A 12 14.02 -22.97 12.92
CA ASN A 12 13.10 -23.33 11.84
C ASN A 12 11.90 -22.39 11.86
N ILE A 13 11.46 -21.97 10.70
CA ILE A 13 10.29 -21.09 10.56
C ILE A 13 9.07 -21.95 10.27
N ASP A 14 8.13 -21.98 11.22
CA ASP A 14 6.95 -22.81 11.17
C ASP A 14 5.77 -22.13 10.45
N SER A 15 5.61 -20.81 10.63
CA SER A 15 4.47 -20.06 10.15
C SER A 15 4.78 -18.56 10.04
N LEU A 16 3.80 -17.76 9.62
CA LEU A 16 3.88 -16.30 9.54
C LEU A 16 2.83 -15.64 10.44
N THR A 17 3.12 -14.44 10.90
CA THR A 17 2.13 -13.54 11.50
C THR A 17 1.29 -12.87 10.41
N SER A 18 0.21 -12.18 10.81
CA SER A 18 -0.60 -11.34 9.93
C SER A 18 0.21 -10.28 9.18
N GLU A 19 1.31 -9.85 9.76
CA GLU A 19 2.18 -8.80 9.21
C GLU A 19 3.35 -9.39 8.39
N GLY A 20 3.39 -10.73 8.18
CA GLY A 20 4.42 -11.42 7.41
C GLY A 20 5.75 -11.62 8.16
N SER A 21 5.77 -11.52 9.49
CA SER A 21 6.93 -11.96 10.27
C SER A 21 6.86 -13.47 10.47
N GLY A 22 7.98 -14.18 10.23
CA GLY A 22 8.09 -15.61 10.53
C GLY A 22 8.00 -15.88 12.02
N ILE A 23 7.43 -17.03 12.36
CA ILE A 23 7.35 -17.55 13.70
C ILE A 23 8.14 -18.85 13.73
N GLY A 24 9.10 -18.94 14.62
CA GLY A 24 9.76 -20.19 14.99
C GLY A 24 9.81 -20.33 16.51
N ARG A 25 10.27 -21.49 16.99
CA ARG A 25 10.35 -21.78 18.42
C ARG A 25 11.76 -22.22 18.80
N PHE A 26 12.32 -21.54 19.80
CA PHE A 26 13.58 -21.92 20.42
C PHE A 26 13.31 -22.44 21.84
N ASP A 27 13.55 -23.73 22.09
CA ASP A 27 13.19 -24.40 23.37
C ASP A 27 11.73 -24.12 23.80
N GLY A 28 10.79 -24.11 22.83
CA GLY A 28 9.38 -23.80 23.07
C GLY A 28 9.04 -22.29 23.14
N PHE A 29 10.05 -21.42 23.18
CA PHE A 29 9.87 -19.97 23.26
C PHE A 29 9.69 -19.35 21.87
N ALA A 30 8.63 -18.58 21.68
CA ALA A 30 8.31 -18.01 20.39
C ALA A 30 9.29 -16.90 19.97
N VAL A 31 9.78 -16.98 18.73
CA VAL A 31 10.68 -16.00 18.13
C VAL A 31 10.09 -15.50 16.82
N PHE A 32 9.95 -14.19 16.71
CA PHE A 32 9.45 -13.52 15.51
C PHE A 32 10.62 -12.99 14.68
N VAL A 33 10.70 -13.40 13.41
CA VAL A 33 11.79 -13.01 12.51
C VAL A 33 11.22 -12.46 11.21
N ARG A 34 11.75 -11.34 10.70
CA ARG A 34 11.33 -10.79 9.41
C ARG A 34 12.20 -11.25 8.25
N GLY A 35 11.60 -11.25 7.04
CA GLY A 35 12.30 -11.59 5.81
C GLY A 35 12.52 -13.09 5.62
N VAL A 36 11.78 -13.89 6.37
CA VAL A 36 11.79 -15.36 6.31
C VAL A 36 10.51 -15.91 5.68
N VAL A 37 10.57 -17.15 5.25
CA VAL A 37 9.47 -17.92 4.65
C VAL A 37 9.27 -19.19 5.49
N PRO A 38 8.03 -19.66 5.68
CA PRO A 38 7.80 -20.95 6.33
C PRO A 38 8.58 -22.07 5.65
N GLY A 39 9.26 -22.89 6.45
CA GLY A 39 10.19 -23.93 5.98
C GLY A 39 11.64 -23.47 5.84
N ASP A 40 11.96 -22.18 6.00
CA ASP A 40 13.36 -21.75 6.12
C ASP A 40 13.99 -22.28 7.41
N GLU A 41 15.25 -22.71 7.32
CA GLU A 41 16.16 -22.86 8.46
C GLU A 41 17.14 -21.68 8.47
N VAL A 42 17.15 -20.90 9.56
CA VAL A 42 17.88 -19.64 9.62
C VAL A 42 18.73 -19.52 10.87
N VAL A 43 19.76 -18.68 10.80
CA VAL A 43 20.38 -18.06 11.98
C VAL A 43 19.69 -16.73 12.23
N ALA A 44 19.00 -16.61 13.36
CA ALA A 44 18.35 -15.39 13.80
C ALA A 44 19.19 -14.69 14.87
N HIS A 45 19.50 -13.40 14.65
CA HIS A 45 20.11 -12.53 15.65
C HIS A 45 19.01 -11.88 16.49
N ILE A 46 19.05 -12.07 17.80
CA ILE A 46 18.00 -11.59 18.70
C ILE A 46 18.23 -10.12 19.05
N ILE A 47 17.28 -9.28 18.64
CA ILE A 47 17.33 -7.83 18.90
C ILE A 47 16.51 -7.40 20.11
N LYS A 48 15.53 -8.20 20.51
CA LYS A 48 14.66 -7.91 21.67
C LYS A 48 14.14 -9.20 22.30
N CYS A 49 14.23 -9.29 23.63
CA CYS A 49 13.54 -10.33 24.42
C CYS A 49 12.45 -9.67 25.28
N SER A 50 11.27 -10.28 25.27
CA SER A 50 10.12 -9.95 26.12
C SER A 50 9.82 -11.15 27.03
N LYS A 51 8.84 -11.03 27.94
CA LYS A 51 8.48 -12.12 28.86
C LYS A 51 8.03 -13.40 28.13
N ASN A 52 7.30 -13.26 27.01
CA ASN A 52 6.63 -14.37 26.32
C ASN A 52 7.13 -14.61 24.89
N TYR A 53 7.99 -13.76 24.35
CA TYR A 53 8.50 -13.86 22.98
C TYR A 53 9.80 -13.10 22.79
N ALA A 54 10.53 -13.44 21.74
CA ALA A 54 11.67 -12.66 21.25
C ALA A 54 11.43 -12.14 19.82
N ILE A 55 12.18 -11.12 19.45
CA ILE A 55 12.25 -10.59 18.08
C ILE A 55 13.68 -10.74 17.59
N GLY A 56 13.83 -11.35 16.44
CA GLY A 56 15.11 -11.50 15.74
C GLY A 56 15.09 -10.90 14.36
N VAL A 57 16.27 -10.73 13.81
CA VAL A 57 16.52 -10.43 12.40
C VAL A 57 17.30 -11.58 11.78
N VAL A 58 17.05 -11.87 10.51
CA VAL A 58 17.83 -12.88 9.79
C VAL A 58 19.27 -12.42 9.70
N LYS A 59 20.19 -13.28 10.18
CA LYS A 59 21.61 -13.13 9.99
C LYS A 59 22.09 -13.97 8.81
N ASP A 60 21.56 -15.20 8.68
CA ASP A 60 21.88 -16.11 7.60
C ASP A 60 20.69 -17.07 7.34
N ILE A 61 20.56 -17.54 6.10
CA ILE A 61 19.61 -18.59 5.70
C ILE A 61 20.41 -19.85 5.46
N ILE A 62 20.34 -20.82 6.39
CA ILE A 62 21.06 -22.08 6.33
C ILE A 62 20.50 -22.96 5.22
N LYS A 63 19.17 -23.11 5.21
CA LYS A 63 18.43 -23.87 4.20
C LYS A 63 17.19 -23.08 3.79
N PRO A 64 17.11 -22.64 2.53
CA PRO A 64 15.94 -21.95 2.05
C PRO A 64 14.75 -22.92 1.94
N SER A 65 13.56 -22.40 2.22
CA SER A 65 12.28 -23.06 1.96
C SER A 65 12.08 -23.28 0.45
N GLU A 66 11.40 -24.35 0.08
CA GLU A 66 10.94 -24.60 -1.30
C GLU A 66 9.97 -23.53 -1.81
N PHE A 67 9.28 -22.83 -0.90
CA PHE A 67 8.35 -21.76 -1.21
C PHE A 67 9.03 -20.37 -1.33
N ARG A 68 10.33 -20.30 -1.05
CA ARG A 68 11.10 -19.07 -1.17
C ARG A 68 11.37 -18.76 -2.63
N ILE A 69 11.04 -17.55 -3.04
CA ILE A 69 11.39 -17.00 -4.35
C ILE A 69 12.34 -15.82 -4.21
N GLU A 70 13.11 -15.55 -5.25
CA GLU A 70 13.88 -14.32 -5.36
C GLU A 70 12.93 -13.13 -5.57
N SER A 71 13.14 -12.08 -4.83
CA SER A 71 12.33 -10.86 -4.96
C SER A 71 12.71 -10.10 -6.23
N ASP A 72 11.73 -9.74 -7.03
CA ASP A 72 11.86 -8.84 -8.19
C ASP A 72 12.08 -7.37 -7.78
N CYS A 73 12.07 -7.05 -6.48
CA CYS A 73 12.30 -5.72 -5.94
C CYS A 73 13.68 -5.63 -5.27
N PRO A 74 14.62 -4.82 -5.81
CA PRO A 74 16.00 -4.75 -5.31
C PRO A 74 16.12 -4.19 -3.88
N VAL A 75 15.07 -3.53 -3.38
CA VAL A 75 15.04 -2.94 -2.04
C VAL A 75 14.12 -3.68 -1.07
N SER A 76 13.60 -4.85 -1.44
CA SER A 76 12.62 -5.61 -0.65
C SER A 76 13.10 -5.93 0.77
N SER A 77 14.38 -6.19 0.96
CA SER A 77 14.99 -6.47 2.28
C SER A 77 15.07 -5.25 3.20
N LYS A 78 15.02 -4.04 2.66
CA LYS A 78 15.18 -2.77 3.39
C LYS A 78 13.86 -2.00 3.51
N CYS A 79 13.01 -2.09 2.48
CA CYS A 79 11.71 -1.40 2.40
C CYS A 79 10.67 -2.05 3.32
N GLY A 80 9.88 -1.23 4.00
CA GLY A 80 8.77 -1.69 4.86
C GLY A 80 7.45 -1.93 4.14
N GLY A 81 7.38 -1.74 2.82
CA GLY A 81 6.12 -1.73 2.07
C GLY A 81 5.55 -3.11 1.73
N CYS A 82 6.36 -4.17 1.73
CA CYS A 82 5.94 -5.53 1.37
C CYS A 82 6.30 -6.53 2.47
N SER A 83 5.39 -7.51 2.69
CA SER A 83 5.59 -8.57 3.68
C SER A 83 5.85 -9.93 3.05
N PHE A 84 5.37 -10.19 1.83
CA PHE A 84 5.37 -11.51 1.19
C PHE A 84 6.18 -11.57 -0.12
N ARG A 85 7.07 -10.62 -0.36
CA ARG A 85 7.76 -10.52 -1.66
C ARG A 85 8.76 -11.65 -1.94
N ASN A 86 9.11 -12.41 -0.91
CA ASN A 86 10.04 -13.56 -1.01
C ASN A 86 9.31 -14.90 -0.92
N VAL A 87 7.96 -14.90 -0.96
CA VAL A 87 7.12 -16.10 -0.87
C VAL A 87 6.46 -16.32 -2.23
N SER A 88 6.40 -17.57 -2.69
CA SER A 88 5.63 -17.94 -3.89
C SER A 88 4.16 -17.55 -3.71
N TYR A 89 3.50 -17.13 -4.78
CA TYR A 89 2.14 -16.61 -4.67
C TYR A 89 1.14 -17.68 -4.22
N ASP A 90 1.31 -18.92 -4.65
CA ASP A 90 0.45 -20.03 -4.24
C ASP A 90 0.58 -20.28 -2.73
N GLU A 91 1.79 -20.20 -2.19
CA GLU A 91 2.00 -20.32 -0.74
C GLU A 91 1.44 -19.11 0.02
N GLU A 92 1.56 -17.91 -0.51
CA GLU A 92 0.90 -16.71 0.04
C GLU A 92 -0.61 -16.90 0.13
N LEU A 93 -1.25 -17.46 -0.92
CA LEU A 93 -2.67 -17.76 -0.93
C LEU A 93 -3.02 -18.84 0.11
N ARG A 94 -2.27 -19.95 0.13
CA ARG A 94 -2.46 -21.04 1.12
C ARG A 94 -2.40 -20.50 2.54
N TYR A 95 -1.41 -19.66 2.80
CA TYR A 95 -1.23 -19.03 4.10
C TYR A 95 -2.39 -18.11 4.48
N LYS A 96 -2.85 -17.26 3.55
CA LYS A 96 -3.99 -16.36 3.78
C LYS A 96 -5.29 -17.11 4.04
N LYS A 97 -5.55 -18.20 3.29
CA LYS A 97 -6.69 -19.11 3.53
C LYS A 97 -6.62 -19.70 4.93
N GLY A 98 -5.45 -20.27 5.31
CA GLY A 98 -5.23 -20.87 6.63
C GLY A 98 -5.44 -19.88 7.78
N ARG A 99 -5.10 -18.62 7.61
CA ARG A 99 -5.36 -17.58 8.63
C ARG A 99 -6.84 -17.33 8.88
N VAL A 100 -7.66 -17.33 7.84
CA VAL A 100 -9.12 -17.19 7.98
C VAL A 100 -9.69 -18.42 8.65
N GLN A 101 -9.23 -19.61 8.25
CA GLN A 101 -9.59 -20.89 8.87
C GLN A 101 -9.28 -20.89 10.37
N ASP A 102 -8.05 -20.55 10.76
CA ASP A 102 -7.62 -20.42 12.16
C ASP A 102 -8.49 -19.44 12.95
N ALA A 103 -8.90 -18.34 12.36
CA ALA A 103 -9.76 -17.35 13.02
C ALA A 103 -11.18 -17.90 13.25
N LEU A 104 -11.75 -18.62 12.29
CA LEU A 104 -13.06 -19.26 12.44
C LEU A 104 -13.00 -20.32 13.54
N GLU A 105 -12.04 -21.22 13.49
CA GLU A 105 -11.95 -22.35 14.42
C GLU A 105 -11.52 -21.91 15.83
N ARG A 106 -10.42 -21.15 15.93
CA ARG A 106 -9.79 -20.88 17.24
C ARG A 106 -10.44 -19.69 17.97
N ILE A 107 -10.84 -18.66 17.25
CA ILE A 107 -11.45 -17.45 17.83
C ILE A 107 -12.97 -17.57 17.79
N GLY A 108 -13.53 -17.83 16.62
CA GLY A 108 -14.96 -17.93 16.38
C GLY A 108 -15.59 -19.18 16.98
N LYS A 109 -14.79 -20.22 17.25
CA LYS A 109 -15.28 -21.55 17.68
C LYS A 109 -16.31 -22.15 16.72
N LEU A 110 -16.13 -21.83 15.44
CA LEU A 110 -17.01 -22.27 14.34
C LEU A 110 -16.32 -23.44 13.63
N ASP A 111 -17.06 -24.53 13.44
CA ASP A 111 -16.65 -25.69 12.63
C ASP A 111 -17.12 -25.45 11.19
N ILE A 112 -16.47 -24.50 10.52
CA ILE A 112 -16.75 -24.09 9.15
C ILE A 112 -15.46 -24.10 8.35
N GLU A 113 -15.45 -24.79 7.22
CA GLU A 113 -14.33 -24.81 6.31
C GLU A 113 -14.38 -23.59 5.37
N VAL A 114 -13.22 -22.94 5.17
CA VAL A 114 -13.04 -21.95 4.12
C VAL A 114 -12.91 -22.69 2.79
N GLU A 115 -13.90 -22.59 1.93
CA GLU A 115 -13.97 -23.37 0.68
C GLU A 115 -12.85 -23.01 -0.28
N GLU A 116 -12.71 -21.71 -0.60
CA GLU A 116 -11.74 -21.23 -1.60
C GLU A 116 -11.08 -19.91 -1.19
N ILE A 117 -10.00 -19.58 -1.87
CA ILE A 117 -9.41 -18.24 -1.88
C ILE A 117 -9.28 -17.75 -3.33
N ILE A 118 -9.79 -16.55 -3.60
CA ILE A 118 -9.75 -15.96 -4.93
C ILE A 118 -8.48 -15.14 -5.07
N GLY A 119 -7.50 -15.68 -5.80
CA GLY A 119 -6.23 -15.04 -6.07
C GLY A 119 -6.32 -13.89 -7.09
N ALA A 120 -5.29 -13.03 -7.08
CA ALA A 120 -5.10 -12.01 -8.08
C ALA A 120 -4.36 -12.59 -9.30
N ASP A 121 -4.77 -12.17 -10.50
CA ASP A 121 -4.10 -12.57 -11.74
C ASP A 121 -2.74 -11.87 -11.89
N LYS A 122 -2.59 -10.70 -11.26
CA LYS A 122 -1.37 -9.89 -11.29
C LYS A 122 -0.94 -9.55 -9.86
N CYS A 123 0.28 -9.95 -9.50
CA CYS A 123 0.90 -9.66 -8.20
C CYS A 123 1.81 -8.43 -8.24
N SER A 124 1.93 -7.76 -9.40
CA SER A 124 2.74 -6.57 -9.61
C SER A 124 1.96 -5.51 -10.36
N HIS A 125 2.33 -4.23 -10.15
CA HIS A 125 1.74 -3.04 -10.81
C HIS A 125 0.22 -2.89 -10.64
N TYR A 126 -0.35 -3.46 -9.58
CA TYR A 126 -1.80 -3.47 -9.34
C TYR A 126 -2.30 -2.30 -8.50
N ARG A 127 -1.42 -1.58 -7.81
CA ARG A 127 -1.83 -0.45 -6.96
C ARG A 127 -2.16 0.76 -7.82
N ASN A 128 -3.33 1.33 -7.61
CA ASN A 128 -3.75 2.55 -8.31
C ASN A 128 -3.37 3.85 -7.59
N LYS A 129 -2.68 3.75 -6.45
CA LYS A 129 -2.30 4.87 -5.61
C LYS A 129 -0.90 4.69 -5.02
N ALA A 130 -0.09 5.73 -5.10
CA ALA A 130 1.22 5.80 -4.46
C ALA A 130 1.37 7.10 -3.67
N GLN A 131 1.99 7.01 -2.49
CA GLN A 131 2.32 8.12 -1.61
C GLN A 131 3.80 7.97 -1.26
N TYR A 132 4.64 8.77 -1.92
CA TYR A 132 6.08 8.71 -1.75
C TYR A 132 6.53 9.79 -0.77
N PRO A 133 6.98 9.46 0.45
CA PRO A 133 7.75 10.39 1.25
C PRO A 133 9.02 10.78 0.48
N VAL A 134 9.43 12.03 0.64
CA VAL A 134 10.60 12.56 -0.08
C VAL A 134 11.64 13.13 0.86
N SER A 135 12.89 13.08 0.42
CA SER A 135 14.02 13.79 1.01
C SER A 135 14.79 14.49 -0.09
N ILE A 136 15.33 15.67 0.19
CA ILE A 136 16.21 16.39 -0.73
C ILE A 136 17.53 16.60 -0.03
N CYS A 137 18.61 16.12 -0.64
CA CYS A 137 19.97 16.26 -0.15
C CYS A 137 20.85 16.73 -1.31
N ASP A 138 21.64 17.79 -1.09
CA ASP A 138 22.51 18.39 -2.10
C ASP A 138 21.79 18.76 -3.42
N GLY A 139 20.52 19.16 -3.32
CA GLY A 139 19.68 19.51 -4.46
C GLY A 139 19.02 18.32 -5.17
N GLU A 140 19.40 17.09 -4.85
CA GLU A 140 18.79 15.88 -5.42
C GLU A 140 17.59 15.41 -4.62
N LEU A 141 16.47 15.13 -5.31
CA LEU A 141 15.25 14.61 -4.71
C LEU A 141 15.26 13.09 -4.71
N PHE A 142 15.12 12.52 -3.51
CA PHE A 142 14.96 11.10 -3.25
C PHE A 142 13.52 10.82 -2.88
N ALA A 143 12.88 9.88 -3.58
CA ALA A 143 11.52 9.41 -3.31
C ALA A 143 11.53 7.90 -3.09
N GLY A 144 10.63 7.40 -2.24
CA GLY A 144 10.56 5.96 -1.98
C GLY A 144 9.51 5.60 -0.95
N PHE A 145 9.84 4.65 -0.09
CA PHE A 145 8.96 4.22 0.99
C PHE A 145 9.74 4.08 2.30
N TYR A 146 9.07 4.16 3.42
CA TYR A 146 9.73 4.03 4.71
C TYR A 146 10.25 2.60 4.96
N ALA A 147 11.43 2.52 5.57
CA ALA A 147 11.89 1.28 6.18
C ALA A 147 10.92 0.87 7.30
N TYR A 148 10.82 -0.43 7.55
CA TYR A 148 9.88 -0.97 8.53
C TYR A 148 10.05 -0.32 9.92
N LYS A 149 8.91 0.14 10.49
CA LYS A 149 8.87 0.84 11.79
C LYS A 149 9.87 2.00 11.92
N SER A 150 10.08 2.72 10.82
CA SER A 150 11.02 3.83 10.75
C SER A 150 10.51 4.89 9.78
N HIS A 151 10.96 6.13 9.93
CA HIS A 151 10.77 7.20 8.96
C HIS A 151 11.96 7.37 8.01
N ARG A 152 12.91 6.41 8.02
CA ARG A 152 14.02 6.40 7.07
C ARG A 152 13.50 5.99 5.68
N ILE A 153 13.66 6.87 4.71
CA ILE A 153 13.24 6.64 3.33
C ILE A 153 14.20 5.65 2.66
N ILE A 154 13.63 4.64 2.05
CA ILE A 154 14.31 3.71 1.14
C ILE A 154 13.94 4.13 -0.28
N CYS A 155 14.90 4.68 -1.01
CA CYS A 155 14.71 5.14 -2.37
C CYS A 155 14.25 3.98 -3.27
N ASN A 156 13.15 4.20 -3.98
CA ASN A 156 12.60 3.22 -4.91
C ASN A 156 11.69 3.90 -5.92
N ASP A 157 12.22 4.24 -7.06
CA ASP A 157 11.49 4.92 -8.14
C ASP A 157 10.67 3.95 -8.98
N ASP A 158 11.08 2.69 -9.02
CA ASP A 158 10.51 1.63 -9.83
C ASP A 158 9.95 0.53 -8.92
N CYS A 159 8.96 0.93 -8.12
CA CYS A 159 8.30 0.00 -7.22
C CYS A 159 7.43 -0.98 -7.99
N ALA A 160 7.71 -2.28 -7.86
CA ALA A 160 6.99 -3.34 -8.56
C ALA A 160 5.48 -3.42 -8.22
N LEU A 161 5.01 -2.72 -7.17
CA LEU A 161 3.58 -2.65 -6.86
C LEU A 161 2.86 -1.51 -7.58
N GLN A 162 3.58 -0.46 -7.98
CA GLN A 162 3.02 0.77 -8.52
C GLN A 162 2.93 0.72 -10.06
N PRO A 163 2.03 1.50 -10.68
CA PRO A 163 2.02 1.69 -12.13
C PRO A 163 3.38 2.19 -12.62
N LYS A 164 3.82 1.66 -13.75
CA LYS A 164 5.15 2.00 -14.34
C LYS A 164 5.26 3.48 -14.69
N GLU A 165 4.15 4.11 -15.03
CA GLU A 165 4.07 5.53 -15.39
C GLU A 165 4.49 6.44 -14.23
N PHE A 166 4.32 6.01 -12.98
CA PHE A 166 4.68 6.84 -11.83
C PHE A 166 6.17 7.14 -11.75
N LYS A 167 7.03 6.26 -12.29
CA LYS A 167 8.46 6.52 -12.42
C LYS A 167 8.75 7.79 -13.24
N ALA A 168 8.09 7.95 -14.38
CA ALA A 168 8.22 9.16 -15.20
C ALA A 168 7.68 10.41 -14.48
N GLY A 169 6.63 10.25 -13.69
CA GLY A 169 6.13 11.32 -12.81
C GLY A 169 7.12 11.73 -11.73
N LEU A 170 7.78 10.77 -11.08
CA LEU A 170 8.84 11.06 -10.10
C LEU A 170 10.01 11.81 -10.74
N GLU A 171 10.37 11.46 -11.97
CA GLU A 171 11.42 12.17 -12.72
C GLU A 171 11.03 13.63 -12.99
N ALA A 172 9.77 13.91 -13.34
CA ALA A 172 9.28 15.27 -13.49
C ALA A 172 9.43 16.09 -12.19
N PHE A 173 9.09 15.48 -11.06
CA PHE A 173 9.26 16.10 -9.74
C PHE A 173 10.73 16.35 -9.39
N ARG A 174 11.66 15.47 -9.78
CA ARG A 174 13.11 15.68 -9.58
C ARG A 174 13.61 16.89 -10.31
N ILE A 175 13.34 16.94 -11.62
CA ILE A 175 13.77 18.06 -12.47
C ILE A 175 13.20 19.39 -11.95
N TRP A 176 11.94 19.37 -11.53
CA TRP A 176 11.30 20.55 -10.93
C TRP A 176 11.96 20.94 -9.61
N ALA A 177 12.18 19.98 -8.70
CA ALA A 177 12.74 20.24 -7.39
C ALA A 177 14.15 20.85 -7.48
N GLU A 178 14.99 20.34 -8.39
CA GLU A 178 16.32 20.85 -8.66
C GLU A 178 16.25 22.29 -9.20
N LYS A 179 15.50 22.51 -10.29
CA LYS A 179 15.43 23.83 -10.96
C LYS A 179 14.77 24.93 -10.11
N ALA A 180 13.80 24.55 -9.30
CA ALA A 180 13.05 25.47 -8.43
C ALA A 180 13.65 25.59 -7.02
N ASN A 181 14.80 24.95 -6.73
CA ASN A 181 15.44 24.92 -5.41
C ASN A 181 14.45 24.54 -4.29
N VAL A 182 13.66 23.50 -4.51
CA VAL A 182 12.67 23.02 -3.55
C VAL A 182 13.38 22.36 -2.37
N THR A 183 12.85 22.57 -1.16
CA THR A 183 13.33 21.92 0.06
C THR A 183 12.37 20.82 0.50
N SER A 184 12.89 19.70 1.00
CA SER A 184 12.07 18.67 1.64
C SER A 184 11.68 19.08 3.05
N TYR A 185 10.47 18.66 3.46
CA TYR A 185 10.01 18.84 4.82
C TYR A 185 10.78 17.92 5.78
N ASP A 186 11.30 18.49 6.86
CA ASP A 186 11.93 17.77 7.95
C ASP A 186 10.96 17.72 9.14
N GLU A 187 10.58 16.49 9.51
CA GLU A 187 9.62 16.23 10.61
C GLU A 187 10.12 16.70 11.98
N ASN A 188 11.44 16.72 12.21
CA ASN A 188 12.03 17.15 13.48
C ASN A 188 11.95 18.67 13.66
N THR A 189 12.31 19.39 12.62
CA THR A 189 12.35 20.86 12.66
C THR A 189 11.04 21.50 12.26
N GLY A 190 10.19 20.78 11.49
CA GLY A 190 8.96 21.30 10.90
C GLY A 190 9.20 22.30 9.78
N LYS A 191 10.41 22.34 9.20
CA LYS A 191 10.80 23.24 8.11
C LYS A 191 10.86 22.49 6.78
N GLY A 192 10.89 23.24 5.67
CA GLY A 192 10.90 22.69 4.32
C GLY A 192 9.52 22.65 3.70
N LEU A 193 9.44 22.48 2.39
CA LEU A 193 8.22 22.62 1.59
C LEU A 193 7.60 21.28 1.23
N LEU A 194 8.30 20.44 0.46
CA LEU A 194 7.75 19.21 -0.11
C LEU A 194 7.80 18.07 0.92
N ARG A 195 6.62 17.51 1.22
CA ARG A 195 6.47 16.40 2.18
C ARG A 195 6.38 15.05 1.49
N HIS A 196 5.46 14.96 0.50
CA HIS A 196 5.21 13.74 -0.25
C HIS A 196 4.90 14.07 -1.71
N ILE A 197 5.18 13.12 -2.59
CA ILE A 197 4.65 13.06 -3.94
C ILE A 197 3.56 12.00 -3.95
N TYR A 198 2.40 12.35 -4.48
CA TYR A 198 1.25 11.48 -4.51
C TYR A 198 0.75 11.31 -5.92
N PHE A 199 0.48 10.06 -6.31
CA PHE A 199 -0.12 9.73 -7.60
C PHE A 199 -1.36 8.88 -7.42
N ARG A 200 -2.31 9.09 -8.31
CA ARG A 200 -3.47 8.22 -8.52
C ARG A 200 -3.64 7.90 -10.00
N LYS A 201 -4.13 6.68 -10.29
CA LYS A 201 -4.44 6.25 -11.66
C LYS A 201 -5.79 5.55 -11.69
N GLY A 202 -6.66 5.94 -12.61
CA GLY A 202 -7.80 5.14 -13.01
C GLY A 202 -7.33 4.01 -13.92
N PHE A 203 -7.51 2.76 -13.49
CA PHE A 203 -6.97 1.62 -14.27
C PHE A 203 -7.75 1.39 -15.55
N ALA A 204 -9.08 1.54 -15.53
CA ALA A 204 -9.92 1.36 -16.71
C ALA A 204 -9.89 2.56 -17.66
N THR A 205 -9.62 3.76 -17.15
CA THR A 205 -9.61 5.00 -17.96
C THR A 205 -8.21 5.42 -18.39
N GLY A 206 -7.19 5.01 -17.65
CA GLY A 206 -5.81 5.49 -17.84
C GLY A 206 -5.58 6.92 -17.31
N GLU A 207 -6.58 7.57 -16.71
CA GLU A 207 -6.44 8.92 -16.16
C GLU A 207 -5.50 8.95 -14.96
N ILE A 208 -4.59 9.94 -14.91
CA ILE A 208 -3.61 10.09 -13.83
C ILE A 208 -3.75 11.46 -13.16
N MET A 209 -3.69 11.44 -11.83
CA MET A 209 -3.55 12.60 -10.97
C MET A 209 -2.16 12.59 -10.34
N ALA A 210 -1.46 13.73 -10.42
CA ALA A 210 -0.22 14.00 -9.70
C ALA A 210 -0.46 15.06 -8.63
N CYS A 211 0.05 14.86 -7.43
CA CYS A 211 -0.15 15.77 -6.33
C CYS A 211 1.15 16.01 -5.55
N ALA A 212 1.49 17.28 -5.33
CA ALA A 212 2.51 17.70 -4.39
C ALA A 212 1.88 17.94 -3.01
N VAL A 213 2.28 17.16 -2.00
CA VAL A 213 1.87 17.40 -0.61
C VAL A 213 2.89 18.34 0.03
N ILE A 214 2.46 19.51 0.46
CA ILE A 214 3.36 20.58 0.87
C ILE A 214 3.08 21.14 2.27
N ASN A 215 4.13 21.59 2.92
CA ASN A 215 4.08 22.41 4.14
C ASN A 215 4.09 23.90 3.77
N GLY A 216 3.08 24.33 3.04
CA GLY A 216 2.96 25.69 2.52
C GLY A 216 1.60 25.88 1.84
N THR A 217 1.40 27.00 1.17
CA THR A 217 0.16 27.34 0.44
C THR A 217 0.33 27.40 -1.07
N SER A 218 1.57 27.38 -1.55
CA SER A 218 1.95 27.42 -2.97
C SER A 218 3.30 26.74 -3.18
N ILE A 219 3.64 26.48 -4.43
CA ILE A 219 4.93 25.94 -4.85
C ILE A 219 5.65 26.93 -5.77
N PRO A 220 6.99 26.97 -5.74
CA PRO A 220 7.75 27.76 -6.71
C PRO A 220 7.67 27.11 -8.10
N GLU A 221 7.89 27.89 -9.15
CA GLU A 221 7.94 27.42 -10.54
C GLU A 221 6.82 26.43 -10.90
N ARG A 222 5.58 26.77 -10.50
CA ARG A 222 4.39 25.94 -10.68
C ARG A 222 4.20 25.49 -12.13
N ASP A 223 4.39 26.42 -13.09
CA ASP A 223 4.14 26.16 -14.50
C ASP A 223 5.22 25.23 -15.09
N LEU A 224 6.44 25.25 -14.54
CA LEU A 224 7.49 24.30 -14.87
C LEU A 224 7.10 22.87 -14.44
N LEU A 225 6.61 22.68 -13.20
CA LEU A 225 6.16 21.35 -12.74
C LEU A 225 5.03 20.82 -13.63
N VAL A 226 4.04 21.64 -13.91
CA VAL A 226 2.91 21.27 -14.79
C VAL A 226 3.41 20.88 -16.18
N SER A 227 4.31 21.66 -16.78
CA SER A 227 4.87 21.36 -18.10
C SER A 227 5.61 20.03 -18.13
N LEU A 228 6.48 19.76 -17.14
CA LEU A 228 7.22 18.51 -17.02
C LEU A 228 6.30 17.30 -16.83
N LEU A 229 5.27 17.42 -15.97
CA LEU A 229 4.31 16.34 -15.76
C LEU A 229 3.49 16.06 -17.03
N ARG A 230 3.07 17.08 -17.76
CA ARG A 230 2.35 16.93 -19.05
C ARG A 230 3.19 16.27 -20.11
N GLU A 231 4.48 16.57 -20.16
CA GLU A 231 5.43 15.96 -21.10
C GLU A 231 5.65 14.48 -20.78
N LYS A 232 5.87 14.15 -19.49
CA LYS A 232 6.34 12.82 -19.08
C LYS A 232 5.22 11.83 -18.74
N LEU A 233 4.02 12.30 -18.34
CA LEU A 233 2.91 11.43 -17.91
C LEU A 233 1.81 11.38 -18.96
N GLN A 234 1.82 10.34 -19.77
CA GLN A 234 0.69 10.03 -20.61
C GLN A 234 -0.54 9.70 -19.75
N GLY A 235 -1.69 10.31 -20.05
CA GLY A 235 -2.93 10.15 -19.29
C GLY A 235 -3.08 11.12 -18.12
N LEU A 236 -2.15 12.07 -17.92
CA LEU A 236 -2.30 13.12 -16.91
C LEU A 236 -3.58 13.93 -17.15
N LYS A 237 -4.43 14.03 -16.12
CA LYS A 237 -5.69 14.79 -16.11
C LYS A 237 -5.75 15.85 -15.03
N SER A 238 -4.99 15.67 -13.96
CA SER A 238 -5.06 16.51 -12.78
C SER A 238 -3.68 16.71 -12.17
N VAL A 239 -3.33 17.97 -11.87
CA VAL A 239 -2.17 18.31 -11.04
C VAL A 239 -2.66 19.14 -9.86
N VAL A 240 -2.40 18.65 -8.66
CA VAL A 240 -2.93 19.17 -7.40
C VAL A 240 -1.81 19.55 -6.45
N ILE A 241 -2.02 20.56 -5.65
CA ILE A 241 -1.26 20.83 -4.42
C ILE A 241 -2.17 20.44 -3.25
N ASN A 242 -1.69 19.58 -2.37
CA ASN A 242 -2.36 19.30 -1.10
C ASN A 242 -1.60 19.99 0.03
N ILE A 243 -2.30 20.80 0.80
CA ILE A 243 -1.73 21.63 1.87
C ILE A 243 -1.81 20.87 3.18
N ASN A 244 -0.65 20.41 3.66
CA ASN A 244 -0.52 19.75 4.94
C ASN A 244 0.56 20.43 5.80
N ARG A 245 0.15 21.29 6.73
CA ARG A 245 1.03 21.99 7.67
C ARG A 245 1.01 21.37 9.07
N GLU A 246 0.24 20.31 9.27
CA GLU A 246 0.11 19.66 10.56
C GLU A 246 1.34 18.79 10.87
N LYS A 247 1.78 18.78 12.13
CA LYS A 247 2.80 17.86 12.63
C LYS A 247 2.13 16.54 13.03
N SER A 248 1.72 15.77 12.06
CA SER A 248 1.05 14.49 12.26
C SER A 248 1.51 13.46 11.21
N ASN A 249 1.19 12.18 11.44
CA ASN A 249 1.45 11.10 10.50
C ASN A 249 0.45 11.05 9.32
N VAL A 250 -0.52 11.97 9.30
CA VAL A 250 -1.47 12.09 8.19
C VAL A 250 -0.75 12.67 6.98
N ILE A 251 -0.81 11.98 5.85
CA ILE A 251 -0.09 12.38 4.63
C ILE A 251 -0.81 13.54 3.93
N LEU A 252 -2.11 13.40 3.68
CA LEU A 252 -2.90 14.42 3.00
C LEU A 252 -3.57 15.36 4.03
N GLY A 253 -3.37 16.65 3.85
CA GLY A 253 -4.13 17.68 4.56
C GLY A 253 -5.57 17.77 4.04
N LYS A 254 -6.38 18.57 4.71
CA LYS A 254 -7.81 18.76 4.39
C LYS A 254 -8.03 19.62 3.14
N GLU A 255 -7.11 20.52 2.84
CA GLU A 255 -7.20 21.45 1.73
C GLU A 255 -6.38 20.96 0.52
N SER A 256 -7.02 20.95 -0.64
CA SER A 256 -6.38 20.65 -1.92
C SER A 256 -6.69 21.75 -2.91
N LYS A 257 -5.72 22.09 -3.76
CA LYS A 257 -5.82 23.14 -4.78
C LYS A 257 -5.34 22.61 -6.10
N THR A 258 -6.23 22.54 -7.07
CA THR A 258 -5.87 22.16 -8.45
C THR A 258 -5.08 23.28 -9.10
N ILE A 259 -3.94 22.95 -9.68
CA ILE A 259 -3.07 23.91 -10.38
C ILE A 259 -3.08 23.69 -11.88
N TRP A 260 -3.58 22.54 -12.35
CA TRP A 260 -3.82 22.27 -13.76
C TRP A 260 -4.79 21.09 -13.93
N GLY A 261 -5.64 21.16 -14.95
CA GLY A 261 -6.61 20.12 -15.30
C GLY A 261 -7.82 20.08 -14.39
N ASP A 262 -8.39 18.91 -14.20
CA ASP A 262 -9.59 18.65 -13.41
C ASP A 262 -9.26 18.50 -11.92
N ASP A 263 -10.24 18.74 -11.04
CA ASP A 263 -10.10 18.52 -9.59
C ASP A 263 -10.09 17.04 -9.21
N TYR A 264 -10.32 16.15 -10.16
CA TYR A 264 -10.50 14.71 -9.98
C TYR A 264 -9.99 13.96 -11.22
N ILE A 265 -9.88 12.66 -11.05
CA ILE A 265 -9.78 11.69 -12.15
C ILE A 265 -11.00 10.77 -12.14
N ARG A 266 -11.23 10.07 -13.24
CA ARG A 266 -12.29 9.06 -13.34
C ARG A 266 -11.68 7.67 -13.41
N ASP A 267 -12.40 6.70 -12.86
CA ASP A 267 -12.17 5.28 -13.13
C ASP A 267 -13.50 4.56 -13.35
N LYS A 268 -13.45 3.37 -13.93
CA LYS A 268 -14.62 2.51 -14.09
C LYS A 268 -14.46 1.27 -13.25
N LEU A 269 -15.51 0.87 -12.56
CA LEU A 269 -15.57 -0.35 -11.76
C LEU A 269 -16.92 -1.03 -12.04
N LEU A 270 -16.89 -2.27 -12.53
CA LEU A 270 -18.08 -3.03 -12.91
C LEU A 270 -19.09 -2.21 -13.76
N GLY A 271 -18.57 -1.50 -14.77
CA GLY A 271 -19.35 -0.69 -15.70
C GLY A 271 -19.82 0.66 -15.18
N LYS A 272 -19.62 1.01 -13.92
CA LYS A 272 -19.92 2.33 -13.34
C LYS A 272 -18.71 3.24 -13.36
N THR A 273 -18.92 4.53 -13.61
CA THR A 273 -17.87 5.54 -13.57
C THR A 273 -17.85 6.22 -12.22
N PHE A 274 -16.68 6.25 -11.59
CA PHE A 274 -16.44 6.91 -10.30
C PHE A 274 -15.53 8.11 -10.48
N VAL A 275 -15.86 9.19 -9.78
CA VAL A 275 -15.06 10.42 -9.66
C VAL A 275 -14.19 10.28 -8.42
N ILE A 276 -12.89 10.46 -8.61
CA ILE A 276 -11.88 10.20 -7.58
C ILE A 276 -11.08 11.49 -7.34
N SER A 277 -11.33 12.14 -6.21
CA SER A 277 -10.56 13.31 -5.74
C SER A 277 -9.29 12.86 -4.99
N PRO A 278 -8.36 13.76 -4.65
CA PRO A 278 -7.17 13.41 -3.88
C PRO A 278 -7.49 12.66 -2.57
N ASN A 279 -8.53 13.07 -1.85
CA ASN A 279 -8.90 12.55 -0.53
C ASN A 279 -9.91 11.40 -0.57
N SER A 280 -10.52 11.09 -1.72
CA SER A 280 -11.52 10.00 -1.83
C SER A 280 -10.90 8.65 -1.48
N PHE A 281 -11.62 7.85 -0.69
CA PHE A 281 -11.29 6.44 -0.56
C PHE A 281 -11.69 5.71 -1.84
N TYR A 282 -10.78 4.95 -2.40
CA TYR A 282 -11.02 4.06 -3.54
C TYR A 282 -10.12 2.84 -3.41
N GLN A 283 -10.64 1.65 -3.70
CA GLN A 283 -9.91 0.39 -3.53
C GLN A 283 -8.62 0.38 -4.35
N ILE A 284 -7.50 0.02 -3.69
CA ILE A 284 -6.16 0.16 -4.27
C ILE A 284 -5.91 -0.85 -5.40
N ASN A 285 -6.46 -2.05 -5.30
CA ASN A 285 -6.35 -3.10 -6.30
C ASN A 285 -7.67 -3.17 -7.07
N HIS A 286 -7.70 -2.56 -8.24
CA HIS A 286 -8.88 -2.46 -9.09
C HIS A 286 -9.42 -3.83 -9.48
N ASP A 287 -8.57 -4.70 -10.02
CA ASP A 287 -8.98 -6.01 -10.56
C ASP A 287 -9.54 -6.92 -9.45
N GLN A 288 -8.90 -6.91 -8.27
CA GLN A 288 -9.41 -7.66 -7.11
C GLN A 288 -10.67 -7.03 -6.51
N CYS A 289 -10.83 -5.72 -6.61
CA CYS A 289 -12.07 -5.05 -6.19
C CYS A 289 -13.26 -5.50 -7.05
N GLU A 290 -13.08 -5.62 -8.36
CA GLU A 290 -14.14 -6.14 -9.25
C GLU A 290 -14.52 -7.57 -8.90
N LYS A 291 -13.54 -8.46 -8.68
CA LYS A 291 -13.79 -9.84 -8.23
C LYS A 291 -14.53 -9.87 -6.90
N LEU A 292 -14.07 -9.08 -5.92
CA LEU A 292 -14.69 -9.00 -4.59
C LEU A 292 -16.14 -8.55 -4.65
N TYR A 293 -16.40 -7.47 -5.40
CA TYR A 293 -17.75 -6.92 -5.49
C TYR A 293 -18.69 -7.85 -6.29
N SER A 294 -18.19 -8.45 -7.38
CA SER A 294 -18.96 -9.46 -8.14
C SER A 294 -19.35 -10.64 -7.25
N LYS A 295 -18.42 -11.14 -6.43
CA LYS A 295 -18.68 -12.24 -5.51
C LYS A 295 -19.66 -11.85 -4.39
N ALA A 296 -19.52 -10.64 -3.87
CA ALA A 296 -20.47 -10.11 -2.88
C ALA A 296 -21.90 -9.99 -3.44
N MET A 297 -22.03 -9.54 -4.70
CA MET A 297 -23.34 -9.47 -5.37
C MET A 297 -23.91 -10.86 -5.65
N GLU A 298 -23.09 -11.81 -6.07
CA GLU A 298 -23.49 -13.20 -6.23
C GLU A 298 -24.04 -13.79 -4.93
N TYR A 299 -23.35 -13.62 -3.82
CA TYR A 299 -23.80 -14.11 -2.52
C TYR A 299 -25.04 -13.38 -1.98
N ALA A 300 -25.11 -12.08 -2.20
CA ALA A 300 -26.28 -11.30 -1.81
C ALA A 300 -27.54 -11.71 -2.59
N ASN A 301 -27.38 -12.22 -3.83
CA ASN A 301 -28.45 -12.72 -4.70
C ASN A 301 -29.70 -11.81 -4.73
N LEU A 302 -29.48 -10.50 -4.82
CA LEU A 302 -30.50 -9.47 -4.68
C LEU A 302 -31.47 -9.47 -5.86
N ASN A 303 -32.73 -9.25 -5.56
CA ASN A 303 -33.80 -9.06 -6.55
C ASN A 303 -34.40 -7.64 -6.47
N LYS A 304 -35.20 -7.26 -7.48
CA LYS A 304 -35.76 -5.90 -7.62
C LYS A 304 -36.66 -5.43 -6.48
N ASN A 305 -37.10 -6.32 -5.60
CA ASN A 305 -38.03 -6.03 -4.50
C ASN A 305 -37.32 -5.92 -3.15
N GLU A 306 -35.98 -6.11 -3.14
CA GLU A 306 -35.20 -6.05 -1.92
C GLU A 306 -34.54 -4.69 -1.75
N THR A 307 -34.22 -4.35 -0.52
CA THR A 307 -33.50 -3.12 -0.16
C THR A 307 -32.13 -3.48 0.37
N LEU A 308 -31.07 -2.90 -0.23
CA LEU A 308 -29.70 -2.98 0.26
C LEU A 308 -29.39 -1.75 1.13
N LEU A 309 -28.92 -1.98 2.34
CA LEU A 309 -28.45 -0.94 3.24
C LEU A 309 -26.91 -1.00 3.32
N ASP A 310 -26.22 0.03 2.83
CA ASP A 310 -24.77 0.22 2.94
C ASP A 310 -24.47 1.24 4.04
N LEU A 311 -24.14 0.75 5.23
CA LEU A 311 -23.94 1.57 6.44
C LEU A 311 -22.63 2.36 6.46
N TYR A 312 -21.65 1.96 5.67
CA TYR A 312 -20.32 2.56 5.61
C TYR A 312 -19.91 2.81 4.17
N CYS A 313 -20.80 3.41 3.40
CA CYS A 313 -20.73 3.49 1.94
C CYS A 313 -19.48 4.20 1.39
N GLY A 314 -18.88 5.13 2.14
CA GLY A 314 -17.78 5.96 1.65
C GLY A 314 -18.19 6.73 0.40
N VAL A 315 -17.48 6.56 -0.71
CA VAL A 315 -17.86 7.13 -2.02
C VAL A 315 -18.95 6.31 -2.73
N GLY A 316 -19.61 5.38 -2.03
CA GLY A 316 -20.74 4.61 -2.53
C GLY A 316 -20.41 3.55 -3.57
N THR A 317 -19.18 3.01 -3.60
CA THR A 317 -18.76 2.08 -4.66
C THR A 317 -19.57 0.79 -4.66
N ILE A 318 -19.80 0.17 -3.49
CA ILE A 318 -20.59 -1.07 -3.39
C ILE A 318 -22.06 -0.78 -3.71
N GLY A 319 -22.65 0.23 -3.09
CA GLY A 319 -24.03 0.65 -3.34
C GLY A 319 -24.29 0.93 -4.82
N SER A 320 -23.41 1.73 -5.45
CA SER A 320 -23.55 2.09 -6.87
C SER A 320 -23.45 0.89 -7.82
N VAL A 321 -22.60 -0.08 -7.52
CA VAL A 321 -22.48 -1.33 -8.32
C VAL A 321 -23.70 -2.22 -8.09
N SER A 322 -24.18 -2.36 -6.85
CA SER A 322 -25.36 -3.15 -6.49
C SER A 322 -26.65 -2.63 -7.14
N TYR A 323 -26.70 -1.34 -7.42
CA TYR A 323 -27.85 -0.65 -8.03
C TYR A 323 -28.27 -1.23 -9.39
N THR A 324 -27.37 -1.89 -10.12
CA THR A 324 -27.72 -2.58 -11.38
C THR A 324 -28.72 -3.71 -11.17
N HIS A 325 -28.84 -4.23 -9.95
CA HIS A 325 -29.71 -5.35 -9.56
C HIS A 325 -30.96 -4.90 -8.76
N LEU A 326 -31.01 -3.65 -8.31
CA LEU A 326 -32.05 -3.11 -7.44
C LEU A 326 -32.82 -1.94 -8.09
N ARG A 327 -34.06 -1.67 -7.65
CA ARG A 327 -34.67 -0.34 -7.80
C ARG A 327 -34.24 0.51 -6.60
N ALA A 328 -33.50 1.58 -6.86
CA ALA A 328 -32.97 2.39 -5.77
C ALA A 328 -33.88 3.57 -5.42
N HIS A 329 -33.87 3.87 -4.12
CA HIS A 329 -34.11 5.20 -3.59
C HIS A 329 -32.78 5.66 -2.98
N GLU A 330 -32.17 6.67 -3.59
CA GLU A 330 -30.98 7.28 -3.02
C GLU A 330 -31.38 8.13 -1.82
N THR A 331 -30.77 7.86 -0.66
CA THR A 331 -30.61 8.88 0.36
C THR A 331 -29.23 9.50 0.15
N CYS A 332 -29.17 10.75 -0.29
CA CYS A 332 -27.94 11.53 -0.34
C CYS A 332 -27.30 11.52 1.05
N ALA A 333 -26.11 10.90 1.16
CA ALA A 333 -25.19 11.25 2.21
C ALA A 333 -24.41 12.46 1.70
N ASP A 334 -24.71 13.65 2.20
CA ASP A 334 -23.84 14.81 2.10
C ASP A 334 -22.54 14.49 2.83
N LEU A 335 -21.46 14.24 2.09
CA LEU A 335 -20.10 14.05 2.60
C LEU A 335 -19.23 15.23 2.22
#